data_98a065c3eb6b6a0931411312df93e7af
#
_entry.id   98a065c3eb6b6a0931411312df93e7af
#
_cell.length_a   1.000
_cell.length_b   1.000
_cell.length_c   1.000
_cell.angle_alpha   90.00
_cell.angle_beta   90.00
_cell.angle_gamma   90.00
#
_symmetry.space_group_name_H-M   'P 1'
#
loop_
_entity.id
_entity.type
_entity.pdbx_description
1 polymer ?
#
loop_
_entity_poly.entity_id
_entity_poly.type
_entity_poly.pdbx_seq_one_letter_code
_entity_poly.pdbx_strand_id
1 'polypeptide(L)'
;NMYASALASNKKYTFICLLPQHLEGEYWTAVELGIHEAIATYSDFNTSVKINYYDPYDYHSFVNASEAILALQPDGVMMAPTAPQYTKGFTDRLQASDIPYIYIDSNIKNVPPLAFFGQNSRQSGYFAARMMMLLAREEKEIVIFRKIHEGIVGSNQQENREIGFRQYMKEHHPSCTILELDLHAERNDEDNEMLDEFFRTYPMVKNGITFNSKAYIVGEYLQSRGKKDFNLIGYDLLERNVTCLK
;
A
#
# COMPACT_ATOMS: atom_id res chain seq x y z
N ASN A 1 8.39 16.11 33.48
CA ASN A 1 9.05 15.68 32.27
C ASN A 1 8.61 14.24 31.97
N MET A 2 7.90 14.03 30.85
CA MET A 2 7.32 12.75 30.44
C MET A 2 8.39 11.62 30.40
N TYR A 3 9.61 11.94 29.95
CA TYR A 3 10.76 11.02 29.94
C TYR A 3 11.17 10.57 31.34
N ALA A 4 11.29 11.49 32.29
CA ALA A 4 11.65 11.13 33.67
C ALA A 4 10.57 10.28 34.35
N SER A 5 9.32 10.51 34.04
CA SER A 5 8.20 9.72 34.54
C SER A 5 8.19 8.30 33.94
N ALA A 6 8.48 8.15 32.64
CA ALA A 6 8.58 6.85 31.99
C ALA A 6 9.75 6.02 32.53
N LEU A 7 10.92 6.64 32.73
CA LEU A 7 12.11 6.00 33.29
C LEU A 7 11.93 5.62 34.77
N ALA A 8 11.14 6.39 35.52
CA ALA A 8 10.84 6.10 36.93
C ALA A 8 9.73 5.03 37.12
N SER A 9 9.02 4.73 36.04
CA SER A 9 7.96 3.72 36.06
C SER A 9 8.58 2.33 35.89
N ASN A 10 8.32 1.43 36.84
CA ASN A 10 8.66 0.01 36.69
C ASN A 10 7.71 -0.74 35.74
N LYS A 11 6.74 -0.04 35.12
CA LYS A 11 5.79 -0.64 34.18
C LYS A 11 6.51 -0.94 32.88
N LYS A 12 6.42 -2.17 32.43
CA LYS A 12 6.83 -2.57 31.09
C LYS A 12 5.65 -2.41 30.14
N TYR A 13 5.87 -1.68 29.05
CA TYR A 13 4.87 -1.49 27.98
C TYR A 13 5.10 -2.46 26.83
N THR A 14 4.04 -3.08 26.35
CA THR A 14 4.10 -3.99 25.20
C THR A 14 3.25 -3.44 24.07
N PHE A 15 3.90 -3.18 22.94
CA PHE A 15 3.24 -2.76 21.72
C PHE A 15 3.31 -3.87 20.66
N ILE A 16 2.28 -3.96 19.82
CA ILE A 16 2.25 -4.92 18.72
C ILE A 16 2.04 -4.18 17.42
N CYS A 17 2.88 -4.52 16.42
CA CYS A 17 2.74 -4.07 15.05
C CYS A 17 2.12 -5.19 14.23
N LEU A 18 0.99 -4.93 13.57
CA LEU A 18 0.33 -5.87 12.66
C LEU A 18 0.56 -5.40 11.22
N LEU A 19 1.37 -6.13 10.48
CA LEU A 19 1.81 -5.79 9.12
C LEU A 19 1.38 -6.86 8.11
N PRO A 20 1.18 -6.50 6.83
CA PRO A 20 1.08 -7.48 5.76
C PRO A 20 2.37 -8.29 5.62
N GLN A 21 2.24 -9.57 5.29
CA GLN A 21 3.36 -10.41 4.87
C GLN A 21 4.02 -9.81 3.63
N HIS A 22 5.34 -9.85 3.57
CA HIS A 22 6.12 -9.29 2.48
C HIS A 22 7.45 -10.01 2.32
N LEU A 23 8.05 -9.85 1.16
CA LEU A 23 9.41 -10.32 0.87
C LEU A 23 10.42 -9.20 1.08
N GLU A 24 11.67 -9.57 1.30
CA GLU A 24 12.77 -8.61 1.39
C GLU A 24 12.86 -7.75 0.11
N GLY A 25 13.06 -6.44 0.28
CA GLY A 25 13.09 -5.48 -0.82
C GLY A 25 11.72 -4.97 -1.28
N GLU A 26 10.62 -5.48 -0.75
CA GLU A 26 9.29 -4.92 -0.96
C GLU A 26 9.02 -3.69 -0.06
N TYR A 27 7.92 -2.99 -0.31
CA TYR A 27 7.56 -1.76 0.41
C TYR A 27 7.59 -1.92 1.94
N TRP A 28 7.05 -3.01 2.47
CA TRP A 28 6.96 -3.23 3.91
C TRP A 28 8.30 -3.51 4.58
N THR A 29 9.33 -3.90 3.85
CA THR A 29 10.71 -4.02 4.38
C THR A 29 11.20 -2.70 4.97
N ALA A 30 10.95 -1.57 4.30
CA ALA A 30 11.35 -0.26 4.79
C ALA A 30 10.59 0.14 6.06
N VAL A 31 9.30 -0.19 6.14
CA VAL A 31 8.47 0.05 7.33
C VAL A 31 8.98 -0.78 8.51
N GLU A 32 9.28 -2.06 8.30
CA GLU A 32 9.79 -2.96 9.33
C GLU A 32 11.16 -2.53 9.84
N LEU A 33 12.06 -2.09 8.93
CA LEU A 33 13.36 -1.51 9.32
C LEU A 33 13.19 -0.28 10.22
N GLY A 34 12.25 0.61 9.89
CA GLY A 34 11.93 1.78 10.72
C GLY A 34 11.39 1.39 12.11
N ILE A 35 10.60 0.32 12.20
CA ILE A 35 10.14 -0.22 13.49
C ILE A 35 11.33 -0.74 14.30
N HIS A 36 12.24 -1.51 13.70
CA HIS A 36 13.43 -2.00 14.36
C HIS A 36 14.36 -0.88 14.84
N GLU A 37 14.54 0.16 14.04
CA GLU A 37 15.31 1.33 14.43
C GLU A 37 14.66 2.07 15.62
N ALA A 38 13.35 2.23 15.62
CA ALA A 38 12.61 2.80 16.73
C ALA A 38 12.76 1.95 18.02
N ILE A 39 12.66 0.62 17.92
CA ILE A 39 12.88 -0.30 19.04
C ILE A 39 14.27 -0.09 19.64
N ALA A 40 15.31 -0.01 18.81
CA ALA A 40 16.68 0.22 19.25
C ALA A 40 16.83 1.59 19.92
N THR A 41 16.26 2.64 19.35
CA THR A 41 16.35 4.01 19.85
C THR A 41 15.65 4.19 21.20
N TYR A 42 14.55 3.50 21.42
CA TYR A 42 13.72 3.64 22.62
C TYR A 42 13.85 2.45 23.60
N SER A 43 14.92 1.66 23.49
CA SER A 43 15.17 0.48 24.32
C SER A 43 15.19 0.79 25.82
N ASP A 44 15.64 2.00 26.22
CA ASP A 44 15.74 2.42 27.62
C ASP A 44 14.39 2.74 28.27
N PHE A 45 13.30 2.79 27.50
CA PHE A 45 11.96 3.17 28.00
C PHE A 45 11.14 2.01 28.57
N ASN A 46 11.76 0.88 28.83
CA ASN A 46 11.09 -0.32 29.33
C ASN A 46 9.91 -0.75 28.44
N THR A 47 10.11 -0.63 27.13
CA THR A 47 9.13 -1.01 26.09
C THR A 47 9.54 -2.30 25.40
N SER A 48 8.57 -3.09 24.99
CA SER A 48 8.77 -4.19 24.05
C SER A 48 7.81 -4.07 22.89
N VAL A 49 8.32 -4.32 21.68
CA VAL A 49 7.52 -4.30 20.46
C VAL A 49 7.61 -5.67 19.78
N LYS A 50 6.47 -6.21 19.37
CA LYS A 50 6.39 -7.45 18.59
C LYS A 50 5.78 -7.14 17.23
N ILE A 51 6.28 -7.78 16.19
CA ILE A 51 5.69 -7.68 14.84
C ILE A 51 4.95 -8.99 14.57
N ASN A 52 3.69 -8.86 14.22
CA ASN A 52 2.83 -9.93 13.76
C ASN A 52 2.49 -9.67 12.29
N TYR A 53 2.34 -10.72 11.50
CA TYR A 53 2.05 -10.61 10.08
C TYR A 53 0.72 -11.27 9.75
N TYR A 54 0.07 -10.75 8.69
CA TYR A 54 -1.11 -11.36 8.09
C TYR A 54 -0.96 -11.39 6.57
N ASP A 55 -1.58 -12.36 5.92
CA ASP A 55 -1.71 -12.38 4.46
C ASP A 55 -2.79 -11.36 4.04
N PRO A 56 -2.46 -10.33 3.25
CA PRO A 56 -3.42 -9.30 2.84
C PRO A 56 -4.54 -9.83 1.93
N TYR A 57 -4.40 -11.02 1.39
CA TYR A 57 -5.37 -11.69 0.53
C TYR A 57 -6.16 -12.78 1.24
N ASP A 58 -5.81 -13.11 2.49
CA ASP A 58 -6.52 -14.11 3.31
C ASP A 58 -7.17 -13.47 4.55
N TYR A 59 -8.51 -13.44 4.52
CA TYR A 59 -9.28 -12.98 5.66
C TYR A 59 -9.01 -13.76 6.95
N HIS A 60 -8.88 -15.09 6.86
CA HIS A 60 -8.64 -15.91 8.05
C HIS A 60 -7.28 -15.63 8.66
N SER A 61 -6.27 -15.34 7.85
CA SER A 61 -4.95 -14.91 8.33
C SER A 61 -5.05 -13.63 9.17
N PHE A 62 -5.80 -12.61 8.69
CA PHE A 62 -6.00 -11.38 9.44
C PHE A 62 -6.74 -11.61 10.75
N VAL A 63 -7.83 -12.40 10.72
CA VAL A 63 -8.61 -12.72 11.94
C VAL A 63 -7.75 -13.46 12.96
N ASN A 64 -7.02 -14.49 12.54
CA ASN A 64 -6.15 -15.26 13.44
C ASN A 64 -5.06 -14.39 14.08
N ALA A 65 -4.43 -13.51 13.30
CA ALA A 65 -3.46 -12.56 13.83
C ALA A 65 -4.09 -11.59 14.83
N SER A 66 -5.30 -11.10 14.54
CA SER A 66 -6.07 -10.20 15.42
C SER A 66 -6.44 -10.87 16.75
N GLU A 67 -6.89 -12.13 16.73
CA GLU A 67 -7.19 -12.92 17.92
C GLU A 67 -5.94 -13.13 18.79
N ALA A 68 -4.82 -13.47 18.17
CA ALA A 68 -3.55 -13.64 18.87
C ALA A 68 -3.09 -12.34 19.56
N ILE A 69 -3.31 -11.18 18.91
CA ILE A 69 -2.99 -9.88 19.48
C ILE A 69 -3.87 -9.57 20.69
N LEU A 70 -5.19 -9.77 20.58
CA LEU A 70 -6.14 -9.52 21.66
C LEU A 70 -5.86 -10.39 22.88
N ALA A 71 -5.45 -11.66 22.67
CA ALA A 71 -5.07 -12.57 23.75
C ALA A 71 -3.83 -12.10 24.54
N LEU A 72 -2.95 -11.30 23.92
CA LEU A 72 -1.75 -10.76 24.57
C LEU A 72 -2.04 -9.49 25.39
N GLN A 73 -3.19 -8.87 25.24
CA GLN A 73 -3.58 -7.62 25.93
C GLN A 73 -2.47 -6.55 25.89
N PRO A 74 -2.01 -6.11 24.70
CA PRO A 74 -0.93 -5.14 24.60
C PRO A 74 -1.37 -3.76 25.10
N ASP A 75 -0.39 -2.90 25.44
CA ASP A 75 -0.64 -1.50 25.80
C ASP A 75 -0.98 -0.62 24.59
N GLY A 76 -0.78 -1.12 23.36
CA GLY A 76 -1.17 -0.44 22.13
C GLY A 76 -0.86 -1.28 20.89
N VAL A 77 -1.59 -0.96 19.79
CA VAL A 77 -1.46 -1.65 18.51
C VAL A 77 -1.17 -0.63 17.42
N MET A 78 -0.14 -0.89 16.61
CA MET A 78 0.09 -0.23 15.33
C MET A 78 -0.28 -1.21 14.22
N MET A 79 -1.11 -0.81 13.27
CA MET A 79 -1.51 -1.72 12.20
C MET A 79 -1.60 -1.03 10.84
N ALA A 80 -1.29 -1.80 9.80
CA ALA A 80 -1.70 -1.48 8.44
C ALA A 80 -3.09 -2.08 8.23
N PRO A 81 -4.16 -1.27 8.14
CA PRO A 81 -5.51 -1.80 8.03
C PRO A 81 -5.75 -2.43 6.65
N THR A 82 -6.46 -3.53 6.65
CA THR A 82 -6.98 -4.20 5.44
C THR A 82 -8.39 -3.68 5.10
N ALA A 83 -9.22 -4.48 4.44
CA ALA A 83 -10.57 -4.10 4.08
C ALA A 83 -11.41 -3.66 5.29
N PRO A 84 -12.29 -2.63 5.12
CA PRO A 84 -12.99 -1.99 6.23
C PRO A 84 -13.77 -2.95 7.14
N GLN A 85 -14.44 -3.95 6.55
CA GLN A 85 -15.26 -4.89 7.30
C GLN A 85 -14.44 -5.75 8.27
N TYR A 86 -13.23 -6.11 7.92
CA TYR A 86 -12.36 -6.96 8.75
C TYR A 86 -11.66 -6.14 9.83
N THR A 87 -11.11 -4.99 9.43
CA THR A 87 -10.46 -4.07 10.36
C THR A 87 -11.43 -3.58 11.43
N LYS A 88 -12.70 -3.27 11.06
CA LYS A 88 -13.70 -2.81 12.01
C LYS A 88 -13.96 -3.82 13.13
N GLY A 89 -14.12 -5.08 12.82
CA GLY A 89 -14.33 -6.12 13.84
C GLY A 89 -13.19 -6.19 14.86
N PHE A 90 -11.94 -6.04 14.40
CA PHE A 90 -10.78 -6.02 15.28
C PHE A 90 -10.72 -4.74 16.13
N THR A 91 -10.93 -3.57 15.52
CA THR A 91 -10.86 -2.29 16.23
C THR A 91 -11.98 -2.12 17.26
N ASP A 92 -13.20 -2.61 16.98
CA ASP A 92 -14.29 -2.62 17.96
C ASP A 92 -13.88 -3.41 19.23
N ARG A 93 -13.16 -4.51 19.08
CA ARG A 93 -12.66 -5.31 20.20
C ARG A 93 -11.49 -4.65 20.94
N LEU A 94 -10.58 -3.99 20.20
CA LEU A 94 -9.52 -3.18 20.83
C LEU A 94 -10.12 -2.07 21.69
N GLN A 95 -11.14 -1.36 21.17
CA GLN A 95 -11.84 -0.32 21.91
C GLN A 95 -12.59 -0.88 23.14
N ALA A 96 -13.25 -2.02 23.00
CA ALA A 96 -13.93 -2.68 24.13
C ALA A 96 -12.96 -3.14 25.23
N SER A 97 -11.68 -3.29 24.90
CA SER A 97 -10.59 -3.67 25.82
C SER A 97 -9.73 -2.48 26.27
N ASP A 98 -10.13 -1.23 25.94
CA ASP A 98 -9.36 0.00 26.19
C ASP A 98 -7.93 -0.03 25.63
N ILE A 99 -7.70 -0.77 24.54
CA ILE A 99 -6.40 -0.85 23.86
C ILE A 99 -6.35 0.21 22.74
N PRO A 100 -5.49 1.25 22.88
CA PRO A 100 -5.32 2.26 21.85
C PRO A 100 -4.66 1.67 20.61
N TYR A 101 -5.04 2.18 19.42
CA TYR A 101 -4.44 1.76 18.17
C TYR A 101 -4.18 2.94 17.24
N ILE A 102 -3.16 2.78 16.42
CA ILE A 102 -2.83 3.72 15.33
C ILE A 102 -2.78 2.99 14.00
N TYR A 103 -3.07 3.74 12.94
CA TYR A 103 -2.91 3.25 11.58
C TYR A 103 -1.61 3.75 10.95
N ILE A 104 -1.01 2.89 10.15
CA ILE A 104 0.10 3.23 9.26
C ILE A 104 -0.26 2.88 7.82
N ASP A 105 0.33 3.63 6.89
CA ASP A 105 0.20 3.46 5.45
C ASP A 105 -1.20 3.77 4.91
N SER A 106 -2.22 3.07 5.33
CA SER A 106 -3.59 3.27 4.86
C SER A 106 -4.56 3.61 6.00
N ASN A 107 -5.65 4.29 5.64
CA ASN A 107 -6.69 4.73 6.57
C ASN A 107 -8.06 4.21 6.12
N ILE A 108 -8.94 3.97 7.08
CA ILE A 108 -10.30 3.49 6.85
C ILE A 108 -11.31 4.53 7.31
N LYS A 109 -12.25 4.87 6.43
CA LYS A 109 -13.35 5.76 6.79
C LYS A 109 -14.22 5.16 7.88
N ASN A 110 -14.70 6.02 8.78
CA ASN A 110 -15.64 5.68 9.87
C ASN A 110 -15.08 4.69 10.91
N VAL A 111 -13.77 4.45 10.94
CA VAL A 111 -13.09 3.65 11.95
C VAL A 111 -11.85 4.45 12.41
N PRO A 112 -12.05 5.53 13.22
CA PRO A 112 -10.97 6.45 13.54
C PRO A 112 -9.96 5.82 14.52
N PRO A 113 -8.67 5.81 14.18
CA PRO A 113 -7.59 5.46 15.10
C PRO A 113 -7.24 6.62 16.03
N LEU A 114 -6.42 6.38 17.05
CA LEU A 114 -5.83 7.44 17.87
C LEU A 114 -4.96 8.39 17.02
N ALA A 115 -4.24 7.84 16.04
CA ALA A 115 -3.47 8.59 15.05
C ALA A 115 -3.32 7.79 13.74
N PHE A 116 -3.07 8.51 12.65
CA PHE A 116 -2.77 7.93 11.35
C PHE A 116 -1.46 8.50 10.80
N PHE A 117 -0.57 7.62 10.39
CA PHE A 117 0.69 7.95 9.74
C PHE A 117 0.69 7.36 8.33
N GLY A 118 0.46 8.20 7.34
CA GLY A 118 0.39 7.76 5.95
C GLY A 118 0.07 8.91 5.00
N GLN A 119 0.01 8.59 3.73
CA GLN A 119 -0.28 9.53 2.67
C GLN A 119 -1.80 9.68 2.50
N ASN A 120 -2.26 10.86 2.08
CA ASN A 120 -3.61 11.02 1.54
C ASN A 120 -3.67 10.37 0.15
N SER A 121 -4.00 9.10 0.10
CA SER A 121 -3.97 8.28 -1.11
C SER A 121 -4.88 8.84 -2.22
N ARG A 122 -6.06 9.38 -1.87
CA ARG A 122 -6.98 9.96 -2.86
C ARG A 122 -6.39 11.21 -3.49
N GLN A 123 -5.82 12.10 -2.68
CA GLN A 123 -5.15 13.32 -3.18
C GLN A 123 -3.90 12.97 -4.00
N SER A 124 -3.16 11.95 -3.59
CA SER A 124 -2.01 11.43 -4.32
C SER A 124 -2.41 10.92 -5.70
N GLY A 125 -3.49 10.14 -5.81
CA GLY A 125 -4.01 9.70 -7.11
C GLY A 125 -4.50 10.84 -7.99
N TYR A 126 -5.18 11.82 -7.40
CA TYR A 126 -5.60 13.04 -8.11
C TYR A 126 -4.40 13.81 -8.68
N PHE A 127 -3.33 13.96 -7.88
CA PHE A 127 -2.09 14.56 -8.34
C PHE A 127 -1.41 13.74 -9.44
N ALA A 128 -1.38 12.41 -9.30
CA ALA A 128 -0.79 11.53 -10.30
C ALA A 128 -1.49 11.64 -11.67
N ALA A 129 -2.82 11.83 -11.69
CA ALA A 129 -3.56 12.09 -12.91
C ALA A 129 -3.11 13.40 -13.58
N ARG A 130 -2.91 14.46 -12.79
CA ARG A 130 -2.38 15.73 -13.30
C ARG A 130 -0.98 15.55 -13.89
N MET A 131 -0.11 14.81 -13.23
CA MET A 131 1.23 14.51 -13.74
C MET A 131 1.17 13.67 -15.02
N MET A 132 0.27 12.68 -15.08
CA MET A 132 0.06 11.88 -16.28
C MET A 132 -0.34 12.75 -17.48
N MET A 133 -1.24 13.70 -17.29
CA MET A 133 -1.67 14.58 -18.39
C MET A 133 -0.58 15.54 -18.86
N LEU A 134 0.38 15.90 -18.01
CA LEU A 134 1.57 16.65 -18.44
C LEU A 134 2.49 15.81 -19.33
N LEU A 135 2.57 14.49 -19.09
CA LEU A 135 3.36 13.55 -19.89
C LEU A 135 2.62 13.15 -21.18
N ALA A 136 1.34 12.87 -21.07
CA ALA A 136 0.51 12.35 -22.15
C ALA A 136 0.22 13.39 -23.25
N ARG A 137 0.36 14.67 -22.96
CA ARG A 137 0.08 15.79 -23.90
C ARG A 137 -1.31 15.68 -24.51
N GLU A 138 -1.39 15.33 -25.80
CA GLU A 138 -2.66 15.22 -26.58
C GLU A 138 -3.19 13.79 -26.68
N GLU A 139 -2.49 12.80 -26.09
CA GLU A 139 -2.93 11.42 -26.11
C GLU A 139 -4.22 11.25 -25.29
N LYS A 140 -5.13 10.43 -25.82
CA LYS A 140 -6.49 10.26 -25.27
C LYS A 140 -6.71 8.93 -24.56
N GLU A 141 -5.69 8.11 -24.47
CA GLU A 141 -5.79 6.78 -23.89
C GLU A 141 -4.73 6.60 -22.79
N ILE A 142 -5.18 6.13 -21.64
CA ILE A 142 -4.32 5.81 -20.50
C ILE A 142 -4.72 4.43 -19.98
N VAL A 143 -3.75 3.58 -19.69
CA VAL A 143 -4.01 2.30 -19.03
C VAL A 143 -3.69 2.36 -17.54
N ILE A 144 -4.59 1.84 -16.72
CA ILE A 144 -4.36 1.56 -15.31
C ILE A 144 -3.98 0.08 -15.20
N PHE A 145 -2.75 -0.18 -14.74
CA PHE A 145 -2.29 -1.51 -14.39
C PHE A 145 -2.60 -1.75 -12.92
N ARG A 146 -3.54 -2.64 -12.62
CA ARG A 146 -3.92 -2.98 -11.24
C ARG A 146 -3.23 -4.27 -10.82
N LYS A 147 -2.75 -4.31 -9.58
CA LYS A 147 -2.34 -5.56 -8.96
C LYS A 147 -3.54 -6.17 -8.26
N ILE A 148 -3.93 -7.36 -8.68
CA ILE A 148 -4.99 -8.15 -8.05
C ILE A 148 -4.49 -9.56 -7.72
N HIS A 149 -5.12 -10.17 -6.72
CA HIS A 149 -4.97 -11.59 -6.42
C HIS A 149 -6.37 -12.18 -6.27
N GLU A 150 -6.72 -13.14 -7.12
CA GLU A 150 -8.06 -13.76 -7.15
C GLU A 150 -9.23 -12.75 -7.14
N GLY A 151 -9.07 -11.65 -7.87
CA GLY A 151 -10.08 -10.58 -7.95
C GLY A 151 -10.07 -9.60 -6.77
N ILE A 152 -9.16 -9.77 -5.82
CA ILE A 152 -9.03 -8.89 -4.63
C ILE A 152 -7.88 -7.90 -4.83
N VAL A 153 -8.17 -6.63 -4.61
CA VAL A 153 -7.15 -5.58 -4.48
C VAL A 153 -6.64 -5.61 -3.04
N GLY A 154 -5.39 -6.03 -2.84
CA GLY A 154 -4.82 -6.23 -1.50
C GLY A 154 -4.47 -4.94 -0.74
N SER A 155 -4.88 -3.75 -1.22
CA SER A 155 -4.51 -2.48 -0.62
C SER A 155 -5.58 -1.42 -0.81
N ASN A 156 -6.06 -0.89 0.31
CA ASN A 156 -6.96 0.26 0.37
C ASN A 156 -6.32 1.54 -0.25
N GLN A 157 -5.00 1.63 -0.22
CA GLN A 157 -4.26 2.72 -0.86
C GLN A 157 -4.41 2.69 -2.38
N GLN A 158 -4.25 1.54 -3.02
CA GLN A 158 -4.39 1.38 -4.46
C GLN A 158 -5.78 1.85 -4.91
N GLU A 159 -6.84 1.39 -4.24
CA GLU A 159 -8.21 1.80 -4.55
C GLU A 159 -8.43 3.31 -4.38
N ASN A 160 -7.98 3.89 -3.26
CA ASN A 160 -8.15 5.31 -3.03
C ASN A 160 -7.35 6.18 -4.01
N ARG A 161 -6.15 5.75 -4.41
CA ARG A 161 -5.37 6.41 -5.47
C ARG A 161 -6.11 6.37 -6.80
N GLU A 162 -6.65 5.23 -7.17
CA GLU A 162 -7.45 5.09 -8.41
C GLU A 162 -8.70 5.99 -8.37
N ILE A 163 -9.44 6.03 -7.26
CA ILE A 163 -10.58 6.94 -7.11
C ILE A 163 -10.17 8.40 -7.33
N GLY A 164 -9.05 8.83 -6.74
CA GLY A 164 -8.54 10.18 -6.92
C GLY A 164 -8.13 10.46 -8.36
N PHE A 165 -7.44 9.54 -9.00
CA PHE A 165 -7.05 9.63 -10.41
C PHE A 165 -8.26 9.79 -11.33
N ARG A 166 -9.23 8.90 -11.20
CA ARG A 166 -10.46 8.94 -12.02
C ARG A 166 -11.28 10.21 -11.78
N GLN A 167 -11.27 10.72 -10.54
CA GLN A 167 -11.93 11.98 -10.22
C GLN A 167 -11.31 13.13 -11.02
N TYR A 168 -9.97 13.29 -11.02
CA TYR A 168 -9.29 14.31 -11.81
C TYR A 168 -9.59 14.18 -13.30
N MET A 169 -9.50 12.95 -13.82
CA MET A 169 -9.77 12.71 -15.25
C MET A 169 -11.20 13.08 -15.64
N LYS A 170 -12.18 12.73 -14.81
CA LYS A 170 -13.59 13.10 -15.05
C LYS A 170 -13.81 14.61 -15.01
N GLU A 171 -13.15 15.32 -14.11
CA GLU A 171 -13.30 16.76 -13.92
C GLU A 171 -12.61 17.58 -15.04
N HIS A 172 -11.45 17.13 -15.51
CA HIS A 172 -10.59 17.93 -16.39
C HIS A 172 -10.39 17.35 -17.79
N HIS A 173 -10.50 16.04 -17.94
CA HIS A 173 -10.25 15.32 -19.21
C HIS A 173 -11.32 14.26 -19.50
N PRO A 174 -12.63 14.63 -19.55
CA PRO A 174 -13.73 13.66 -19.67
C PRO A 174 -13.72 12.88 -20.99
N SER A 175 -13.00 13.34 -22.02
CA SER A 175 -12.84 12.65 -23.29
C SER A 175 -11.69 11.64 -23.32
N CYS A 176 -10.89 11.54 -22.25
CA CYS A 176 -9.82 10.57 -22.14
C CYS A 176 -10.37 9.18 -21.82
N THR A 177 -9.98 8.19 -22.60
CA THR A 177 -10.33 6.80 -22.37
C THR A 177 -9.39 6.18 -21.34
N ILE A 178 -9.95 5.61 -20.30
CA ILE A 178 -9.19 4.87 -19.28
C ILE A 178 -9.40 3.39 -19.54
N LEU A 179 -8.32 2.72 -19.94
CA LEU A 179 -8.24 1.27 -20.08
C LEU A 179 -7.77 0.66 -18.77
N GLU A 180 -8.05 -0.60 -18.57
CA GLU A 180 -7.68 -1.33 -17.35
C GLU A 180 -7.03 -2.66 -17.72
N LEU A 181 -5.96 -3.01 -17.00
CA LEU A 181 -5.35 -4.32 -17.08
C LEU A 181 -5.01 -4.81 -15.67
N ASP A 182 -5.59 -5.94 -15.33
CA ASP A 182 -5.35 -6.59 -14.05
C ASP A 182 -4.14 -7.53 -14.18
N LEU A 183 -3.13 -7.34 -13.33
CA LEU A 183 -1.91 -8.14 -13.26
C LEU A 183 -1.85 -8.89 -11.95
N HIS A 184 -1.39 -10.14 -11.97
CA HIS A 184 -1.36 -10.98 -10.78
C HIS A 184 -0.09 -10.78 -9.93
N ALA A 185 0.96 -10.20 -10.50
CA ALA A 185 2.19 -9.77 -9.83
C ALA A 185 3.05 -10.86 -9.14
N GLU A 186 2.62 -12.11 -9.18
CA GLU A 186 3.33 -13.27 -8.63
C GLU A 186 3.67 -14.31 -9.70
N ARG A 187 3.16 -14.11 -10.92
CA ARG A 187 3.31 -15.01 -12.06
C ARG A 187 3.82 -14.23 -13.27
N ASN A 188 5.12 -13.88 -13.22
CA ASN A 188 5.75 -13.03 -14.26
C ASN A 188 5.49 -13.50 -15.69
N ASP A 189 5.39 -14.80 -15.94
CA ASP A 189 5.13 -15.32 -17.30
C ASP A 189 3.70 -15.04 -17.74
N GLU A 190 2.71 -15.28 -16.87
CA GLU A 190 1.31 -14.98 -17.15
C GLU A 190 1.08 -13.47 -17.33
N ASP A 191 1.67 -12.65 -16.46
CA ASP A 191 1.59 -11.18 -16.57
C ASP A 191 2.22 -10.69 -17.88
N ASN A 192 3.31 -11.29 -18.34
CA ASN A 192 3.93 -10.96 -19.62
C ASN A 192 3.03 -11.33 -20.81
N GLU A 193 2.37 -12.48 -20.78
CA GLU A 193 1.40 -12.89 -21.80
C GLU A 193 0.19 -11.94 -21.85
N MET A 194 -0.32 -11.54 -20.68
CA MET A 194 -1.42 -10.57 -20.59
C MET A 194 -1.01 -9.20 -21.12
N LEU A 195 0.20 -8.74 -20.84
CA LEU A 195 0.74 -7.50 -21.38
C LEU A 195 0.96 -7.57 -22.89
N ASP A 196 1.47 -8.69 -23.43
CA ASP A 196 1.62 -8.90 -24.87
C ASP A 196 0.26 -8.87 -25.59
N GLU A 197 -0.77 -9.50 -25.02
CA GLU A 197 -2.15 -9.46 -25.54
C GLU A 197 -2.74 -8.06 -25.49
N PHE A 198 -2.57 -7.37 -24.37
CA PHE A 198 -3.05 -6.00 -24.19
C PHE A 198 -2.44 -5.05 -25.25
N PHE A 199 -1.13 -5.07 -25.41
CA PHE A 199 -0.47 -4.19 -26.37
C PHE A 199 -0.67 -4.59 -27.83
N ARG A 200 -1.08 -5.83 -28.09
CA ARG A 200 -1.53 -6.25 -29.43
C ARG A 200 -2.93 -5.67 -29.73
N THR A 201 -3.80 -5.64 -28.72
CA THR A 201 -5.17 -5.12 -28.84
C THR A 201 -5.19 -3.60 -28.87
N TYR A 202 -4.31 -2.95 -28.09
CA TYR A 202 -4.23 -1.49 -27.96
C TYR A 202 -2.82 -0.97 -28.32
N PRO A 203 -2.40 -1.08 -29.60
CA PRO A 203 -1.03 -0.77 -30.02
C PRO A 203 -0.67 0.71 -29.92
N MET A 204 -1.66 1.59 -29.83
CA MET A 204 -1.47 3.05 -29.79
C MET A 204 -1.36 3.60 -28.39
N VAL A 205 -1.64 2.81 -27.35
CA VAL A 205 -1.53 3.25 -25.94
C VAL A 205 -0.08 3.47 -25.57
N LYS A 206 0.24 4.67 -25.09
CA LYS A 206 1.58 5.11 -24.70
C LYS A 206 1.68 5.63 -23.28
N ASN A 207 0.59 5.59 -22.54
CA ASN A 207 0.55 6.15 -21.20
C ASN A 207 -0.09 5.17 -20.23
N GLY A 208 0.55 4.94 -19.10
CA GLY A 208 0.04 4.03 -18.08
C GLY A 208 0.45 4.39 -16.68
N ILE A 209 -0.31 3.90 -15.72
CA ILE A 209 -0.08 4.12 -14.30
C ILE A 209 -0.32 2.85 -13.51
N THR A 210 0.50 2.65 -12.47
CA THR A 210 0.23 1.69 -11.40
C THR A 210 0.02 2.43 -10.09
N PHE A 211 -0.91 1.97 -9.25
CA PHE A 211 -1.19 2.60 -7.95
C PHE A 211 -0.55 1.87 -6.76
N ASN A 212 0.29 0.89 -7.04
CA ASN A 212 1.03 0.09 -6.07
C ASN A 212 2.54 0.27 -6.24
N SER A 213 3.32 -0.34 -5.35
CA SER A 213 4.77 -0.26 -5.34
C SER A 213 5.48 -1.10 -6.41
N LYS A 214 4.77 -1.90 -7.21
CA LYS A 214 5.35 -2.85 -8.16
C LYS A 214 5.34 -2.33 -9.63
N ALA A 215 5.57 -1.03 -9.83
CA ALA A 215 5.66 -0.45 -11.17
C ALA A 215 6.75 -1.09 -12.04
N TYR A 216 7.79 -1.63 -11.41
CA TYR A 216 8.88 -2.33 -12.08
C TYR A 216 8.40 -3.51 -12.95
N ILE A 217 7.29 -4.17 -12.60
CA ILE A 217 6.75 -5.28 -13.39
C ILE A 217 6.43 -4.81 -14.81
N VAL A 218 5.71 -3.71 -14.93
CA VAL A 218 5.40 -3.09 -16.21
C VAL A 218 6.65 -2.45 -16.82
N GLY A 219 7.48 -1.79 -16.02
CA GLY A 219 8.72 -1.13 -16.48
C GLY A 219 9.69 -2.11 -17.12
N GLU A 220 9.98 -3.23 -16.48
CA GLU A 220 10.87 -4.28 -16.99
C GLU A 220 10.29 -4.93 -18.25
N TYR A 221 8.98 -5.17 -18.30
CA TYR A 221 8.31 -5.65 -19.51
C TYR A 221 8.49 -4.66 -20.67
N LEU A 222 8.20 -3.37 -20.47
CA LEU A 222 8.34 -2.34 -21.50
C LEU A 222 9.79 -2.26 -22.02
N GLN A 223 10.78 -2.33 -21.13
CA GLN A 223 12.19 -2.37 -21.50
C GLN A 223 12.52 -3.61 -22.33
N SER A 224 12.04 -4.80 -21.91
CA SER A 224 12.29 -6.06 -22.63
C SER A 224 11.68 -6.09 -24.04
N ARG A 225 10.59 -5.37 -24.28
CA ARG A 225 9.91 -5.24 -25.57
C ARG A 225 10.36 -4.01 -26.37
N GLY A 226 11.32 -3.23 -25.85
CA GLY A 226 11.85 -2.04 -26.55
C GLY A 226 10.84 -0.90 -26.68
N LYS A 227 9.81 -0.83 -25.82
CA LYS A 227 8.77 0.19 -25.83
C LYS A 227 9.24 1.49 -25.15
N LYS A 228 10.16 2.21 -25.80
CA LYS A 228 10.80 3.41 -25.25
C LYS A 228 9.90 4.64 -25.21
N ASP A 229 8.83 4.69 -26.01
CA ASP A 229 7.93 5.84 -26.09
C ASP A 229 6.72 5.70 -25.17
N PHE A 230 6.82 4.88 -24.13
CA PHE A 230 5.74 4.68 -23.17
C PHE A 230 6.03 5.44 -21.86
N ASN A 231 5.06 6.29 -21.45
CA ASN A 231 5.11 7.01 -20.20
C ASN A 231 4.47 6.15 -19.10
N LEU A 232 5.24 5.75 -18.12
CA LEU A 232 4.75 5.00 -16.97
C LEU A 232 4.91 5.82 -15.70
N ILE A 233 3.82 5.98 -14.94
CA ILE A 233 3.86 6.50 -13.58
C ILE A 233 3.68 5.34 -12.60
N GLY A 234 4.54 5.26 -11.61
CA GLY A 234 4.47 4.32 -10.51
C GLY A 234 4.61 5.00 -9.16
N TYR A 235 4.55 4.20 -8.11
CA TYR A 235 4.70 4.63 -6.73
C TYR A 235 5.90 3.93 -6.10
N ASP A 236 6.44 4.56 -5.06
CA ASP A 236 7.49 4.09 -4.20
C ASP A 236 8.88 3.94 -4.87
N LEU A 237 9.91 4.23 -4.08
CA LEU A 237 11.31 4.24 -4.54
C LEU A 237 12.00 2.89 -4.28
N LEU A 238 11.32 1.78 -4.62
CA LEU A 238 11.97 0.47 -4.60
C LEU A 238 13.14 0.46 -5.59
N GLU A 239 14.20 -0.27 -5.27
CA GLU A 239 15.39 -0.34 -6.11
C GLU A 239 15.08 -0.72 -7.57
N ARG A 240 14.17 -1.69 -7.77
CA ARG A 240 13.72 -2.10 -9.11
C ARG A 240 12.97 -0.99 -9.84
N ASN A 241 12.11 -0.22 -9.13
CA ASN A 241 11.43 0.93 -9.73
C ASN A 241 12.43 1.99 -10.17
N VAL A 242 13.41 2.31 -9.31
CA VAL A 242 14.47 3.29 -9.60
C VAL A 242 15.35 2.84 -10.77
N THR A 243 15.59 1.54 -10.89
CA THR A 243 16.34 0.98 -12.02
C THR A 243 15.60 1.18 -13.35
N CYS A 244 14.28 1.09 -13.37
CA CYS A 244 13.46 1.35 -14.56
C CYS A 244 13.44 2.84 -14.98
N LEU A 245 13.84 3.77 -14.11
CA LEU A 245 13.94 5.21 -14.44
C LEU A 245 15.23 5.59 -15.17
N LYS A 246 16.23 4.69 -15.22
CA LYS A 246 17.53 4.88 -15.87
C LYS A 246 17.54 4.31 -17.26
#